data_6be7652fc4220a9128a84b648425b9e7
#
_entry.id   6be7652fc4220a9128a84b648425b9e7
#
_cell.length_a   1.000
_cell.length_b   1.000
_cell.length_c   1.000
_cell.angle_alpha   90.00
_cell.angle_beta   90.00
_cell.angle_gamma   90.00
#
_symmetry.space_group_name_H-M   'P 1'
#
loop_
_entity.id
_entity.type
_entity.pdbx_description
1 polymer ?
#
loop_
_entity_poly.entity_id
_entity_poly.type
_entity_poly.pdbx_seq_one_letter_code
_entity_poly.pdbx_strand_id
1 'polypeptide(L)'
;IGRPSLCELGARTLTTLPSGALRTSDAQGRPLSVFSGCGVMAEYATLDTRSLIKIAGDAPLRSAALVGCGVMTGFCAVTNTARVAPGAVVVVLGAGGVGLSAIQGAAVAGARMVVAVDIDDFKLGLAKTLGATHTVNSKGDDAIVKTLRKLTGGGADYAFECVGSGELAATACSVL
;
A
#
# COMPACT_ATOMS: atom_id res chain seq x y z
N ILE A 1 -4.83 -4.76 -24.49
CA ILE A 1 -3.64 -3.92 -24.25
C ILE A 1 -2.82 -4.45 -23.05
N GLY A 2 -3.32 -5.41 -22.27
CA GLY A 2 -2.61 -6.02 -21.13
C GLY A 2 -2.40 -5.11 -19.91
N ARG A 3 -3.05 -3.97 -19.84
CA ARG A 3 -3.00 -3.02 -18.71
C ARG A 3 -4.42 -2.67 -18.24
N PRO A 4 -5.08 -3.55 -17.47
CA PRO A 4 -6.47 -3.34 -17.04
C PRO A 4 -6.65 -2.11 -16.15
N SER A 5 -5.61 -1.69 -15.41
CA SER A 5 -5.60 -0.47 -14.60
C SER A 5 -5.77 0.82 -15.41
N LEU A 6 -5.52 0.79 -16.71
CA LEU A 6 -5.67 1.93 -17.64
C LEU A 6 -6.95 1.83 -18.47
N CYS A 7 -7.94 1.01 -18.05
CA CYS A 7 -9.19 0.85 -18.78
C CYS A 7 -10.05 2.12 -18.67
N GLU A 8 -10.29 2.79 -19.80
CA GLU A 8 -11.14 3.99 -19.86
C GLU A 8 -12.58 3.70 -19.41
N LEU A 9 -13.08 2.49 -19.65
CA LEU A 9 -14.41 2.07 -19.22
C LEU A 9 -14.51 1.92 -17.70
N GLY A 10 -13.41 1.63 -17.01
CA GLY A 10 -13.39 1.49 -15.56
C GLY A 10 -13.88 2.73 -14.83
N ALA A 11 -13.45 3.92 -15.27
CA ALA A 11 -13.87 5.19 -14.70
C ALA A 11 -15.38 5.48 -14.93
N ARG A 12 -15.95 4.98 -16.04
CA ARG A 12 -17.34 5.20 -16.43
C ARG A 12 -18.32 4.26 -15.74
N THR A 13 -17.85 3.17 -15.16
CA THR A 13 -18.69 2.14 -14.52
C THR A 13 -18.76 2.21 -13.01
N LEU A 14 -18.36 3.32 -12.41
CA LEU A 14 -18.44 3.51 -10.95
C LEU A 14 -19.89 3.63 -10.44
N THR A 15 -20.77 4.24 -11.23
CA THR A 15 -22.19 4.45 -10.88
C THR A 15 -23.13 3.57 -11.68
N THR A 16 -22.75 3.20 -12.91
CA THR A 16 -23.59 2.44 -13.82
C THR A 16 -22.91 1.16 -14.32
N LEU A 17 -23.72 0.18 -14.68
CA LEU A 17 -23.29 -0.97 -15.46
C LEU A 17 -23.06 -0.57 -16.93
N PRO A 18 -22.35 -1.38 -17.75
CA PRO A 18 -22.20 -1.13 -19.17
C PRO A 18 -23.54 -1.01 -19.92
N SER A 19 -24.62 -1.60 -19.39
CA SER A 19 -26.00 -1.49 -19.91
C SER A 19 -26.65 -0.11 -19.64
N GLY A 20 -26.02 0.78 -18.86
CA GLY A 20 -26.59 2.04 -18.40
C GLY A 20 -27.46 1.93 -17.14
N ALA A 21 -27.73 0.72 -16.65
CA ALA A 21 -28.45 0.53 -15.41
C ALA A 21 -27.64 1.01 -14.20
N LEU A 22 -28.28 1.56 -13.18
CA LEU A 22 -27.61 1.92 -11.94
C LEU A 22 -27.00 0.68 -11.26
N ARG A 23 -25.77 0.81 -10.81
CA ARG A 23 -25.09 -0.23 -10.07
C ARG A 23 -25.57 -0.29 -8.62
N THR A 24 -25.73 0.86 -8.02
CA THR A 24 -26.14 1.03 -6.61
C THR A 24 -26.88 2.35 -6.46
N SER A 25 -27.92 2.37 -5.65
CA SER A 25 -28.67 3.58 -5.33
C SER A 25 -29.01 3.63 -3.83
N ASP A 26 -29.27 4.83 -3.34
CA ASP A 26 -29.82 4.99 -2.00
C ASP A 26 -31.33 4.66 -1.96
N ALA A 27 -31.95 4.79 -0.79
CA ALA A 27 -33.37 4.53 -0.59
C ALA A 27 -34.29 5.46 -1.39
N GLN A 28 -33.78 6.59 -1.89
CA GLN A 28 -34.48 7.55 -2.75
C GLN A 28 -34.20 7.33 -4.23
N GLY A 29 -33.51 6.27 -4.61
CA GLY A 29 -33.15 5.94 -5.99
C GLY A 29 -32.03 6.79 -6.58
N ARG A 30 -31.30 7.57 -5.78
CA ARG A 30 -30.19 8.40 -6.26
C ARG A 30 -28.96 7.51 -6.48
N PRO A 31 -28.22 7.67 -7.60
CA PRO A 31 -27.05 6.86 -7.88
C PRO A 31 -25.96 7.07 -6.84
N LEU A 32 -25.38 5.98 -6.37
CA LEU A 32 -24.21 5.97 -5.50
C LEU A 32 -23.00 5.49 -6.28
N SER A 33 -21.89 6.22 -6.17
CA SER A 33 -20.61 5.80 -6.71
C SER A 33 -20.01 4.70 -5.84
N VAL A 34 -19.60 3.61 -6.47
CA VAL A 34 -18.99 2.48 -5.80
C VAL A 34 -17.48 2.56 -5.98
N PHE A 35 -16.74 2.69 -4.87
CA PHE A 35 -15.28 2.78 -4.90
C PHE A 35 -14.67 1.57 -5.63
N SER A 36 -13.83 1.85 -6.61
CA SER A 36 -13.20 0.83 -7.49
C SER A 36 -14.18 -0.13 -8.17
N GLY A 37 -15.45 0.24 -8.31
CA GLY A 37 -16.48 -0.61 -8.88
C GLY A 37 -16.83 -1.84 -8.03
N CYS A 38 -16.38 -1.92 -6.78
CA CYS A 38 -16.59 -3.04 -5.87
C CYS A 38 -17.61 -2.67 -4.79
N GLY A 39 -18.73 -3.32 -4.70
CA GLY A 39 -19.71 -3.21 -3.60
C GLY A 39 -19.66 -4.48 -2.76
N VAL A 40 -18.52 -4.74 -2.08
CA VAL A 40 -18.26 -6.04 -1.43
C VAL A 40 -18.52 -6.07 0.08
N MET A 41 -18.91 -4.96 0.69
CA MET A 41 -19.38 -4.90 2.08
C MET A 41 -20.86 -5.30 2.13
N ALA A 42 -21.17 -6.51 1.66
CA ALA A 42 -22.50 -7.06 1.52
C ALA A 42 -22.46 -8.59 1.63
N GLU A 43 -23.59 -9.20 1.97
CA GLU A 43 -23.73 -10.68 2.01
C GLU A 43 -23.58 -11.31 0.63
N TYR A 44 -23.99 -10.58 -0.41
CA TYR A 44 -23.89 -11.00 -1.81
C TYR A 44 -23.33 -9.87 -2.67
N ALA A 45 -22.43 -10.21 -3.58
CA ALA A 45 -21.87 -9.27 -4.56
C ALA A 45 -21.87 -9.91 -5.95
N THR A 46 -22.27 -9.12 -6.97
CA THR A 46 -22.16 -9.54 -8.38
C THR A 46 -20.95 -8.83 -8.98
N LEU A 47 -19.98 -9.61 -9.44
CA LEU A 47 -18.72 -9.12 -9.98
C LEU A 47 -18.43 -9.80 -11.34
N ASP A 48 -17.67 -9.13 -12.18
CA ASP A 48 -17.14 -9.71 -13.41
C ASP A 48 -16.13 -10.81 -13.05
N THR A 49 -16.26 -11.99 -13.65
CA THR A 49 -15.39 -13.13 -13.36
C THR A 49 -13.92 -12.85 -13.62
N ARG A 50 -13.59 -11.93 -14.52
CA ARG A 50 -12.22 -11.48 -14.80
C ARG A 50 -11.59 -10.68 -13.67
N SER A 51 -12.42 -10.15 -12.76
CA SER A 51 -11.98 -9.43 -11.56
C SER A 51 -11.82 -10.35 -10.34
N LEU A 52 -12.05 -11.64 -10.50
CA LEU A 52 -12.00 -12.62 -9.43
C LEU A 52 -10.76 -13.50 -9.56
N ILE A 53 -10.10 -13.73 -8.44
CA ILE A 53 -9.01 -14.70 -8.33
C ILE A 53 -9.46 -15.78 -7.34
N LYS A 54 -9.52 -17.03 -7.83
CA LYS A 54 -9.80 -18.17 -6.96
C LYS A 54 -8.59 -18.43 -6.06
N ILE A 55 -8.82 -18.49 -4.76
CA ILE A 55 -7.82 -18.88 -3.77
C ILE A 55 -8.03 -20.33 -3.35
N ALA A 56 -7.03 -20.92 -2.67
CA ALA A 56 -7.14 -22.27 -2.10
C ALA A 56 -8.28 -22.33 -1.06
N GLY A 57 -8.99 -23.45 -1.02
CA GLY A 57 -10.16 -23.62 -0.15
C GLY A 57 -9.84 -23.59 1.35
N ASP A 58 -8.59 -23.88 1.71
CA ASP A 58 -8.02 -23.86 3.06
C ASP A 58 -7.30 -22.55 3.41
N ALA A 59 -7.31 -21.57 2.49
CA ALA A 59 -6.68 -20.28 2.74
C ALA A 59 -7.33 -19.57 3.94
N PRO A 60 -6.53 -19.01 4.87
CA PRO A 60 -7.04 -18.29 6.02
C PRO A 60 -7.69 -16.97 5.59
N LEU A 61 -9.01 -16.92 5.52
CA LEU A 61 -9.78 -15.81 4.94
C LEU A 61 -9.45 -14.45 5.57
N ARG A 62 -9.17 -14.42 6.90
CA ARG A 62 -8.76 -13.18 7.59
C ARG A 62 -7.49 -12.57 6.99
N SER A 63 -6.50 -13.40 6.72
CA SER A 63 -5.23 -12.97 6.12
C SER A 63 -5.40 -12.70 4.61
N ALA A 64 -6.15 -13.57 3.92
CA ALA A 64 -6.41 -13.42 2.49
C ALA A 64 -7.13 -12.12 2.15
N ALA A 65 -8.02 -11.63 3.02
CA ALA A 65 -8.73 -10.36 2.84
C ALA A 65 -7.79 -9.15 2.72
N LEU A 66 -6.58 -9.19 3.31
CA LEU A 66 -5.60 -8.12 3.24
C LEU A 66 -4.85 -8.09 1.91
N VAL A 67 -4.78 -9.23 1.22
CA VAL A 67 -3.96 -9.39 0.00
C VAL A 67 -4.52 -8.55 -1.15
N GLY A 68 -5.84 -8.43 -1.27
CA GLY A 68 -6.49 -7.74 -2.40
C GLY A 68 -6.21 -6.23 -2.49
N CYS A 69 -5.71 -5.60 -1.41
CA CYS A 69 -5.41 -4.17 -1.39
C CYS A 69 -4.10 -3.89 -0.66
N GLY A 70 -4.12 -3.85 0.68
CA GLY A 70 -3.01 -3.34 1.48
C GLY A 70 -1.68 -4.05 1.24
N VAL A 71 -1.70 -5.39 1.18
CA VAL A 71 -0.48 -6.17 0.94
C VAL A 71 0.05 -5.93 -0.47
N MET A 72 -0.79 -6.05 -1.50
CA MET A 72 -0.36 -5.81 -2.88
C MET A 72 0.15 -4.39 -3.08
N THR A 73 -0.53 -3.39 -2.51
CA THR A 73 -0.13 -1.99 -2.65
C THR A 73 1.30 -1.77 -2.14
N GLY A 74 1.58 -2.17 -0.92
CA GLY A 74 2.91 -1.97 -0.33
C GLY A 74 3.98 -2.84 -0.97
N PHE A 75 3.74 -4.15 -1.05
CA PHE A 75 4.71 -5.10 -1.56
C PHE A 75 5.06 -4.84 -3.03
N CYS A 76 4.05 -4.65 -3.88
CA CYS A 76 4.28 -4.41 -5.31
C CYS A 76 4.79 -2.99 -5.62
N ALA A 77 4.56 -2.00 -4.76
CA ALA A 77 5.23 -0.70 -4.90
C ALA A 77 6.75 -0.87 -4.88
N VAL A 78 7.26 -1.74 -4.02
CA VAL A 78 8.70 -2.04 -3.89
C VAL A 78 9.19 -2.92 -5.04
N THR A 79 8.53 -4.06 -5.26
CA THR A 79 9.05 -5.11 -6.15
C THR A 79 8.75 -4.85 -7.62
N ASN A 80 7.56 -4.31 -7.94
CA ASN A 80 7.09 -4.19 -9.32
C ASN A 80 7.22 -2.76 -9.85
N THR A 81 6.91 -1.76 -9.03
CA THR A 81 6.91 -0.36 -9.46
C THR A 81 8.30 0.25 -9.33
N ALA A 82 8.84 0.31 -8.12
CA ALA A 82 10.17 0.86 -7.87
C ALA A 82 11.30 -0.10 -8.27
N ARG A 83 11.04 -1.41 -8.29
CA ARG A 83 12.01 -2.46 -8.59
C ARG A 83 13.27 -2.30 -7.78
N VAL A 84 13.11 -2.22 -6.47
CA VAL A 84 14.20 -2.02 -5.52
C VAL A 84 15.31 -3.02 -5.77
N ALA A 85 16.52 -2.51 -5.97
CA ALA A 85 17.68 -3.33 -6.26
C ALA A 85 18.21 -4.02 -4.98
N PRO A 86 18.76 -5.24 -5.10
CA PRO A 86 19.48 -5.87 -3.99
C PRO A 86 20.62 -4.97 -3.48
N GLY A 87 20.78 -4.91 -2.17
CA GLY A 87 21.79 -4.07 -1.52
C GLY A 87 21.37 -2.61 -1.30
N ALA A 88 20.19 -2.20 -1.74
CA ALA A 88 19.69 -0.84 -1.57
C ALA A 88 19.38 -0.47 -0.11
N VAL A 89 19.37 0.83 0.16
CA VAL A 89 18.85 1.46 1.38
C VAL A 89 17.44 1.95 1.12
N VAL A 90 16.49 1.47 1.92
CA VAL A 90 15.07 1.78 1.79
C VAL A 90 14.54 2.43 3.06
N VAL A 91 13.84 3.56 2.93
CA VAL A 91 13.10 4.21 4.02
C VAL A 91 11.61 4.06 3.75
N VAL A 92 10.86 3.62 4.76
CA VAL A 92 9.40 3.50 4.72
C VAL A 92 8.80 4.39 5.80
N LEU A 93 8.09 5.44 5.39
CA LEU A 93 7.41 6.38 6.27
C LEU A 93 5.96 5.91 6.49
N GLY A 94 5.65 5.50 7.72
CA GLY A 94 4.42 4.88 8.12
C GLY A 94 4.49 3.35 8.13
N ALA A 95 4.29 2.73 9.30
CA ALA A 95 4.27 1.30 9.52
C ALA A 95 2.83 0.76 9.70
N GLY A 96 1.88 1.27 8.91
CA GLY A 96 0.53 0.71 8.74
C GLY A 96 0.53 -0.50 7.81
N GLY A 97 -0.65 -1.02 7.45
CA GLY A 97 -0.77 -2.23 6.60
C GLY A 97 0.00 -2.15 5.28
N VAL A 98 -0.05 -1.01 4.60
CA VAL A 98 0.69 -0.76 3.35
C VAL A 98 2.19 -0.67 3.63
N GLY A 99 2.59 0.12 4.64
CA GLY A 99 4.01 0.28 4.98
C GLY A 99 4.67 -1.01 5.46
N LEU A 100 4.00 -1.80 6.30
CA LEU A 100 4.48 -3.12 6.72
C LEU A 100 4.66 -4.06 5.51
N SER A 101 3.78 -3.97 4.52
CA SER A 101 3.91 -4.75 3.29
C SER A 101 5.05 -4.25 2.40
N ALA A 102 5.29 -2.93 2.35
CA ALA A 102 6.45 -2.36 1.68
C ALA A 102 7.77 -2.80 2.35
N ILE A 103 7.82 -2.85 3.69
CA ILE A 103 8.96 -3.37 4.45
C ILE A 103 9.26 -4.83 4.08
N GLN A 104 8.24 -5.68 4.03
CA GLN A 104 8.39 -7.07 3.57
C GLN A 104 8.91 -7.13 2.14
N GLY A 105 8.34 -6.32 1.24
CA GLY A 105 8.80 -6.22 -0.15
C GLY A 105 10.27 -5.83 -0.25
N ALA A 106 10.73 -4.87 0.55
CA ALA A 106 12.12 -4.42 0.58
C ALA A 106 13.07 -5.52 1.11
N ALA A 107 12.66 -6.24 2.16
CA ALA A 107 13.41 -7.37 2.68
C ALA A 107 13.53 -8.49 1.63
N VAL A 108 12.43 -8.86 0.96
CA VAL A 108 12.42 -9.87 -0.12
C VAL A 108 13.25 -9.44 -1.33
N ALA A 109 13.23 -8.14 -1.67
CA ALA A 109 14.08 -7.58 -2.73
C ALA A 109 15.58 -7.60 -2.39
N GLY A 110 15.95 -7.96 -1.17
CA GLY A 110 17.35 -8.02 -0.74
C GLY A 110 17.95 -6.65 -0.41
N ALA A 111 17.15 -5.68 0.03
CA ALA A 111 17.66 -4.42 0.53
C ALA A 111 18.62 -4.65 1.71
N ARG A 112 19.77 -3.97 1.72
CA ARG A 112 20.76 -4.11 2.82
C ARG A 112 20.34 -3.38 4.09
N MET A 113 19.49 -2.36 3.92
CA MET A 113 18.96 -1.57 5.02
C MET A 113 17.49 -1.22 4.74
N VAL A 114 16.62 -1.54 5.67
CA VAL A 114 15.19 -1.19 5.63
C VAL A 114 14.88 -0.43 6.91
N VAL A 115 14.63 0.87 6.77
CA VAL A 115 14.32 1.77 7.89
C VAL A 115 12.82 1.99 7.93
N ALA A 116 12.17 1.53 9.00
CA ALA A 116 10.76 1.81 9.26
C ALA A 116 10.63 3.04 10.16
N VAL A 117 9.78 3.96 9.77
CA VAL A 117 9.48 5.20 10.52
C VAL A 117 8.01 5.24 10.86
N ASP A 118 7.67 5.40 12.12
CA ASP A 118 6.29 5.60 12.61
C ASP A 118 6.34 6.34 13.95
N ILE A 119 5.20 6.81 14.43
CA ILE A 119 5.05 7.43 15.75
C ILE A 119 4.65 6.42 16.84
N ASP A 120 4.37 5.17 16.46
CA ASP A 120 3.83 4.11 17.31
C ASP A 120 4.85 2.97 17.44
N ASP A 121 5.36 2.79 18.66
CA ASP A 121 6.37 1.77 18.98
C ASP A 121 5.86 0.33 18.77
N PHE A 122 4.56 0.08 18.94
CA PHE A 122 3.98 -1.24 18.66
C PHE A 122 4.12 -1.59 17.17
N LYS A 123 3.79 -0.65 16.28
CA LYS A 123 3.95 -0.83 14.83
C LYS A 123 5.42 -0.97 14.43
N LEU A 124 6.31 -0.21 15.07
CA LEU A 124 7.75 -0.35 14.86
C LEU A 124 8.27 -1.72 15.32
N GLY A 125 7.72 -2.27 16.40
CA GLY A 125 7.98 -3.64 16.82
C GLY A 125 7.56 -4.67 15.76
N LEU A 126 6.35 -4.53 15.18
CA LEU A 126 5.90 -5.36 14.06
C LEU A 126 6.78 -5.21 12.83
N ALA A 127 7.19 -3.98 12.50
CA ALA A 127 8.07 -3.72 11.37
C ALA A 127 9.37 -4.52 11.45
N LYS A 128 9.97 -4.64 12.63
CA LYS A 128 11.16 -5.47 12.87
C LYS A 128 10.91 -6.94 12.56
N THR A 129 9.78 -7.50 12.99
CA THR A 129 9.44 -8.91 12.72
C THR A 129 9.20 -9.18 11.25
N LEU A 130 8.86 -8.15 10.47
CA LEU A 130 8.56 -8.22 9.05
C LEU A 130 9.71 -7.80 8.14
N GLY A 131 10.91 -7.56 8.71
CA GLY A 131 12.12 -7.36 7.93
C GLY A 131 12.74 -5.96 7.98
N ALA A 132 12.21 -5.03 8.81
CA ALA A 132 12.90 -3.78 9.05
C ALA A 132 14.21 -4.03 9.81
N THR A 133 15.33 -3.55 9.27
CA THR A 133 16.63 -3.62 9.93
C THR A 133 16.80 -2.54 10.99
N HIS A 134 16.14 -1.40 10.78
CA HIS A 134 16.16 -0.23 11.68
C HIS A 134 14.75 0.32 11.86
N THR A 135 14.50 0.91 13.00
CA THR A 135 13.24 1.59 13.30
C THR A 135 13.52 2.96 13.90
N VAL A 136 12.73 3.95 13.51
CA VAL A 136 12.81 5.32 14.02
C VAL A 136 11.41 5.74 14.46
N ASN A 137 11.27 6.07 15.74
CA ASN A 137 10.07 6.71 16.24
C ASN A 137 10.19 8.22 15.96
N SER A 138 9.33 8.75 15.10
CA SER A 138 9.36 10.15 14.66
C SER A 138 8.48 11.07 15.51
N LYS A 139 7.91 10.57 16.60
CA LYS A 139 7.04 11.37 17.47
C LYS A 139 7.82 12.53 18.11
N GLY A 140 7.49 13.76 17.69
CA GLY A 140 8.16 14.98 18.18
C GLY A 140 9.60 15.18 17.67
N ASP A 141 9.99 14.49 16.59
CA ASP A 141 11.28 14.70 15.92
C ASP A 141 11.14 15.71 14.78
N ASP A 142 11.33 16.99 15.08
CA ASP A 142 11.32 18.09 14.11
C ASP A 142 12.53 18.02 13.13
N ALA A 143 13.50 17.16 13.40
CA ALA A 143 14.70 16.98 12.58
C ALA A 143 14.77 15.63 11.89
N ILE A 144 13.62 14.97 11.64
CA ILE A 144 13.52 13.60 11.13
C ILE A 144 14.37 13.37 9.87
N VAL A 145 14.42 14.30 8.93
CA VAL A 145 15.27 14.21 7.72
C VAL A 145 16.74 14.05 8.10
N LYS A 146 17.23 14.86 9.06
CA LYS A 146 18.62 14.80 9.51
C LYS A 146 18.91 13.48 10.23
N THR A 147 17.96 13.02 11.05
CA THR A 147 18.04 11.72 11.74
C THR A 147 18.17 10.59 10.73
N LEU A 148 17.31 10.57 9.71
CA LEU A 148 17.31 9.54 8.68
C LEU A 148 18.57 9.60 7.81
N ARG A 149 18.99 10.77 7.34
CA ARG A 149 20.22 10.92 6.55
C ARG A 149 21.47 10.50 7.32
N LYS A 150 21.54 10.78 8.62
CA LYS A 150 22.62 10.30 9.47
C LYS A 150 22.61 8.77 9.58
N LEU A 151 21.43 8.17 9.78
CA LEU A 151 21.27 6.72 9.91
C LEU A 151 21.65 5.99 8.61
N THR A 152 21.26 6.54 7.47
CA THR A 152 21.48 5.93 6.14
C THR A 152 22.86 6.21 5.55
N GLY A 153 23.66 7.06 6.20
CA GLY A 153 25.00 7.42 5.71
C GLY A 153 24.97 8.46 4.59
N GLY A 154 23.96 9.31 4.55
CA GLY A 154 23.86 10.42 3.59
C GLY A 154 22.53 10.52 2.87
N GLY A 155 21.79 9.43 2.74
CA GLY A 155 20.48 9.37 2.10
C GLY A 155 20.07 7.94 1.83
N ALA A 156 18.86 7.74 1.36
CA ALA A 156 18.31 6.45 0.96
C ALA A 156 18.27 6.33 -0.58
N ASP A 157 18.34 5.12 -1.10
CA ASP A 157 18.15 4.87 -2.53
C ASP A 157 16.66 4.92 -2.91
N TYR A 158 15.78 4.57 -1.96
CA TYR A 158 14.33 4.57 -2.14
C TYR A 158 13.62 5.04 -0.87
N ALA A 159 12.56 5.81 -1.04
CA ALA A 159 11.68 6.21 0.04
C ALA A 159 10.22 5.93 -0.34
N PHE A 160 9.46 5.33 0.58
CA PHE A 160 8.03 5.02 0.42
C PHE A 160 7.22 5.76 1.46
N GLU A 161 6.34 6.64 1.02
CA GLU A 161 5.37 7.33 1.86
C GLU A 161 4.09 6.49 1.92
N CYS A 162 3.69 6.04 3.12
CA CYS A 162 2.59 5.11 3.34
C CYS A 162 1.55 5.61 4.37
N VAL A 163 1.51 6.93 4.60
CA VAL A 163 0.56 7.58 5.54
C VAL A 163 -0.49 8.40 4.80
N GLY A 164 -0.09 9.05 3.68
CA GLY A 164 -0.93 9.97 2.93
C GLY A 164 -0.78 11.42 3.39
N SER A 165 0.41 11.83 3.84
CA SER A 165 0.72 13.19 4.28
C SER A 165 1.61 13.92 3.28
N GLY A 166 1.20 15.13 2.86
CA GLY A 166 2.03 15.98 2.00
C GLY A 166 3.37 16.34 2.64
N GLU A 167 3.42 16.52 3.95
CA GLU A 167 4.65 16.78 4.71
C GLU A 167 5.59 15.56 4.68
N LEU A 168 5.03 14.37 4.90
CA LEU A 168 5.82 13.14 4.82
C LEU A 168 6.26 12.82 3.39
N ALA A 169 5.48 13.21 2.37
CA ALA A 169 5.92 13.12 0.98
C ALA A 169 7.13 14.02 0.71
N ALA A 170 7.15 15.25 1.24
CA ALA A 170 8.31 16.14 1.18
C ALA A 170 9.51 15.54 1.95
N THR A 171 9.26 14.95 3.12
CA THR A 171 10.27 14.21 3.89
C THR A 171 10.85 13.06 3.08
N ALA A 172 10.00 12.26 2.41
CA ALA A 172 10.43 11.15 1.56
C ALA A 172 11.39 11.62 0.44
N CYS A 173 11.08 12.74 -0.20
CA CYS A 173 11.98 13.32 -1.20
C CYS A 173 13.30 13.82 -0.58
N SER A 174 13.25 14.37 0.63
CA SER A 174 14.41 14.97 1.28
C SER A 174 15.39 13.95 1.87
N VAL A 175 14.99 12.70 2.05
CA VAL A 175 15.86 11.64 2.59
C VAL A 175 16.58 10.83 1.51
N LEU A 176 16.30 11.08 0.24
CA LEU A 176 16.98 10.50 -0.92
C LEU A 176 18.38 11.08 -1.17
#